data_3d5b223e4c46d9740378f5e35a097047
#
_entry.id   3d5b223e4c46d9740378f5e35a097047
#
_cell.length_a   1.000
_cell.length_b   1.000
_cell.length_c   1.000
_cell.angle_alpha   90.00
_cell.angle_beta   90.00
_cell.angle_gamma   90.00
#
_symmetry.space_group_name_H-M   'P 1'
#
loop_
_entity.id
_entity.type
_entity.pdbx_description
1 polymer ?
#
loop_
_entity_poly.entity_id
_entity_poly.type
_entity_poly.pdbx_seq_one_letter_code
_entity_poly.pdbx_strand_id
1 'polypeptide(L)'
;MIVTDKVEEALQIIIDQKPLIIFQRHSEWGPRALGNRSILFDPRNIDAKNIVNNFKRREWWRPLAGTILLEHVKDWFDLGSLKESPYMSFAVDAKQKAKDLTPSIVHVDGTCRVQTVTKEQNFHYYNLIEKFYEKTKVPILLNTSFNLAGLPIVETFEQAVLTMENSNFKYMYKPD
;
A
#
# COMPACT_ATOMS: atom_id res chain seq x y z
N MET A 1 -8.30 -18.78 -0.07
CA MET A 1 -7.09 -17.95 -0.30
C MET A 1 -6.51 -18.29 -1.68
N ILE A 2 -6.11 -17.28 -2.45
CA ILE A 2 -5.44 -17.39 -3.74
C ILE A 2 -4.07 -16.73 -3.59
N VAL A 3 -3.01 -17.49 -3.84
CA VAL A 3 -1.62 -17.00 -3.75
C VAL A 3 -1.00 -17.03 -5.13
N THR A 4 -0.31 -15.96 -5.50
CA THR A 4 0.45 -15.86 -6.75
C THR A 4 1.86 -15.36 -6.49
N ASP A 5 2.82 -15.83 -7.25
CA ASP A 5 4.20 -15.33 -7.31
C ASP A 5 4.44 -14.42 -8.53
N LYS A 6 3.43 -14.29 -9.41
CA LYS A 6 3.51 -13.52 -10.65
C LYS A 6 3.03 -12.09 -10.45
N VAL A 7 3.87 -11.14 -10.77
CA VAL A 7 3.56 -9.71 -10.65
C VAL A 7 2.41 -9.27 -11.55
N GLU A 8 2.23 -9.88 -12.71
CA GLU A 8 1.14 -9.59 -13.65
C GLU A 8 -0.23 -9.97 -13.07
N GLU A 9 -0.31 -11.12 -12.38
CA GLU A 9 -1.54 -11.55 -11.69
C GLU A 9 -1.84 -10.64 -10.49
N ALA A 10 -0.79 -10.29 -9.72
CA ALA A 10 -0.90 -9.34 -8.60
C ALA A 10 -1.39 -7.97 -9.08
N LEU A 11 -0.85 -7.46 -10.18
CA LEU A 11 -1.29 -6.22 -10.82
C LEU A 11 -2.77 -6.30 -11.22
N GLN A 12 -3.18 -7.40 -11.86
CA GLN A 12 -4.57 -7.54 -12.33
C GLN A 12 -5.56 -7.53 -11.14
N ILE A 13 -5.21 -8.14 -10.01
CA ILE A 13 -6.04 -8.12 -8.79
C ILE A 13 -6.28 -6.68 -8.32
N ILE A 14 -5.22 -5.83 -8.30
CA ILE A 14 -5.34 -4.42 -7.92
C ILE A 14 -6.20 -3.64 -8.92
N ILE A 15 -5.97 -3.86 -10.22
CA ILE A 15 -6.76 -3.22 -11.29
C ILE A 15 -8.24 -3.61 -11.21
N ASP A 16 -8.53 -4.85 -10.84
CA ASP A 16 -9.90 -5.36 -10.61
C ASP A 16 -10.52 -4.82 -9.30
N GLN A 17 -9.91 -3.83 -8.67
CA GLN A 17 -10.39 -3.19 -7.45
C GLN A 17 -10.55 -4.18 -6.28
N LYS A 18 -9.58 -5.08 -6.12
CA LYS A 18 -9.55 -6.06 -5.04
C LYS A 18 -8.34 -5.80 -4.13
N PRO A 19 -8.51 -5.90 -2.79
CA PRO A 19 -7.38 -5.82 -1.87
C PRO A 19 -6.39 -6.95 -2.13
N LEU A 20 -5.12 -6.59 -2.22
CA LEU A 20 -4.01 -7.53 -2.37
C LEU A 20 -3.11 -7.46 -1.15
N ILE A 21 -2.79 -8.60 -0.57
CA ILE A 21 -1.76 -8.71 0.45
C ILE A 21 -0.43 -8.96 -0.27
N ILE A 22 0.61 -8.20 0.08
CA ILE A 22 1.98 -8.58 -0.23
C ILE A 22 2.62 -9.17 1.02
N PHE A 23 3.15 -10.39 0.86
CA PHE A 23 3.86 -11.13 1.90
C PHE A 23 5.17 -11.66 1.32
N GLN A 24 6.29 -11.10 1.74
CA GLN A 24 7.62 -11.43 1.23
C GLN A 24 8.69 -11.23 2.30
N ARG A 25 9.82 -11.90 2.15
CA ARG A 25 11.00 -11.72 3.02
C ARG A 25 10.65 -11.75 4.53
N HIS A 26 11.44 -11.05 5.31
CA HIS A 26 11.16 -10.79 6.73
C HIS A 26 10.16 -9.64 6.90
N SER A 27 9.44 -9.62 8.02
CA SER A 27 8.61 -8.47 8.39
C SER A 27 9.45 -7.21 8.59
N GLU A 28 8.78 -6.09 8.54
CA GLU A 28 9.41 -4.80 8.81
C GLU A 28 9.75 -4.64 10.30
N TRP A 29 10.84 -3.95 10.58
CA TRP A 29 11.17 -3.53 11.94
C TRP A 29 10.42 -2.23 12.26
N GLY A 30 9.48 -2.29 13.20
CA GLY A 30 8.73 -1.11 13.63
C GLY A 30 7.23 -1.15 13.33
N PRO A 31 6.53 -0.03 13.55
CA PRO A 31 5.05 0.00 13.56
C PRO A 31 4.41 0.16 12.17
N ARG A 32 5.19 0.17 11.09
CA ARG A 32 4.70 0.43 9.72
C ARG A 32 5.01 -0.73 8.80
N ALA A 33 4.02 -1.11 7.99
CA ALA A 33 4.23 -2.01 6.87
C ALA A 33 4.75 -1.21 5.66
N LEU A 34 5.86 -1.66 5.10
CA LEU A 34 6.62 -0.97 4.06
C LEU A 34 6.77 -1.79 2.79
N GLY A 35 5.84 -2.72 2.57
CA GLY A 35 5.80 -3.56 1.38
C GLY A 35 6.22 -5.03 1.60
N ASN A 36 6.44 -5.47 2.87
CA ASN A 36 6.66 -6.89 3.17
C ASN A 36 5.45 -7.54 3.84
N ARG A 37 4.70 -6.78 4.64
CA ARG A 37 3.47 -7.22 5.33
C ARG A 37 2.40 -6.14 5.14
N SER A 38 2.06 -5.89 3.87
CA SER A 38 1.17 -4.79 3.48
C SER A 38 -0.12 -5.29 2.85
N ILE A 39 -1.19 -4.53 3.07
CA ILE A 39 -2.40 -4.57 2.26
C ILE A 39 -2.30 -3.43 1.26
N LEU A 40 -2.39 -3.78 -0.02
CA LEU A 40 -2.30 -2.88 -1.16
C LEU A 40 -3.66 -2.74 -1.84
N PHE A 41 -3.91 -1.57 -2.41
CA PHE A 41 -5.13 -1.30 -3.17
C PHE A 41 -4.90 -0.19 -4.20
N ASP A 42 -5.81 -0.06 -5.16
CA ASP A 42 -5.80 1.03 -6.13
C ASP A 42 -6.20 2.36 -5.46
N PRO A 43 -5.29 3.35 -5.35
CA PRO A 43 -5.60 4.61 -4.67
C PRO A 43 -6.53 5.53 -5.45
N ARG A 44 -6.80 5.25 -6.73
CA ARG A 44 -7.70 6.02 -7.60
C ARG A 44 -9.17 5.81 -7.23
N ASN A 45 -9.49 4.68 -6.61
CA ASN A 45 -10.84 4.39 -6.14
C ASN A 45 -11.17 5.26 -4.92
N ILE A 46 -12.18 6.09 -5.05
CA ILE A 46 -12.61 6.99 -3.96
C ILE A 46 -13.10 6.23 -2.71
N ASP A 47 -13.65 5.03 -2.91
CA ASP A 47 -14.15 4.18 -1.83
C ASP A 47 -13.08 3.26 -1.23
N ALA A 48 -11.85 3.27 -1.75
CA ALA A 48 -10.78 2.37 -1.31
C ALA A 48 -10.54 2.45 0.21
N LYS A 49 -10.64 3.66 0.80
CA LYS A 49 -10.52 3.84 2.25
C LYS A 49 -11.60 3.06 3.01
N ASN A 50 -12.85 3.14 2.59
CA ASN A 50 -13.95 2.42 3.22
C ASN A 50 -13.81 0.92 3.02
N ILE A 51 -13.49 0.49 1.80
CA ILE A 51 -13.27 -0.92 1.46
C ILE A 51 -12.18 -1.51 2.36
N VAL A 52 -10.98 -0.92 2.37
CA VAL A 52 -9.82 -1.46 3.12
C VAL A 52 -10.06 -1.40 4.62
N ASN A 53 -10.66 -0.32 5.16
CA ASN A 53 -10.98 -0.23 6.59
C ASN A 53 -12.01 -1.28 7.02
N ASN A 54 -13.01 -1.56 6.18
CA ASN A 54 -13.98 -2.62 6.44
C ASN A 54 -13.32 -4.01 6.48
N PHE A 55 -12.43 -4.34 5.52
CA PHE A 55 -11.66 -5.57 5.53
C PHE A 55 -10.80 -5.71 6.80
N LYS A 56 -10.23 -4.60 7.28
CA LYS A 56 -9.43 -4.56 8.51
C LYS A 56 -10.28 -4.57 9.80
N ARG A 57 -11.62 -4.51 9.69
CA ARG A 57 -12.56 -4.40 10.82
C ARG A 57 -12.24 -3.22 11.73
N ARG A 58 -11.88 -2.07 11.13
CA ARG A 58 -11.58 -0.84 11.87
C ARG A 58 -12.46 0.31 11.43
N GLU A 59 -12.42 1.40 12.16
CA GLU A 59 -13.25 2.57 11.94
C GLU A 59 -13.04 3.15 10.54
N TRP A 60 -14.12 3.48 9.84
CA TRP A 60 -14.13 3.95 8.44
C TRP A 60 -13.35 5.24 8.21
N TRP A 61 -13.25 6.10 9.23
CA TRP A 61 -12.59 7.41 9.13
C TRP A 61 -11.07 7.34 9.22
N ARG A 62 -10.47 6.22 9.63
CA ARG A 62 -9.01 6.10 9.74
C ARG A 62 -8.32 6.33 8.42
N PRO A 63 -7.30 7.25 8.38
CA PRO A 63 -6.57 7.53 7.15
C PRO A 63 -5.73 6.33 6.73
N LEU A 64 -5.45 6.28 5.43
CA LEU A 64 -4.56 5.32 4.81
C LEU A 64 -3.34 6.06 4.26
N ALA A 65 -2.28 5.32 4.00
CA ALA A 65 -1.03 5.83 3.46
C ALA A 65 -0.87 5.43 1.99
N GLY A 66 0.07 6.07 1.30
CA GLY A 66 0.47 5.70 -0.05
C GLY A 66 1.95 5.36 -0.13
N THR A 67 2.31 4.43 -1.01
CA THR A 67 3.70 4.21 -1.41
C THR A 67 3.88 4.64 -2.86
N ILE A 68 4.89 5.46 -3.11
CA ILE A 68 5.22 6.03 -4.41
C ILE A 68 6.65 5.66 -4.82
N LEU A 69 6.88 5.47 -6.12
CA LEU A 69 8.23 5.38 -6.68
C LEU A 69 8.99 6.69 -6.42
N LEU A 70 10.20 6.62 -5.86
CA LEU A 70 10.96 7.79 -5.41
C LEU A 70 11.15 8.85 -6.52
N GLU A 71 11.44 8.40 -7.74
CA GLU A 71 11.69 9.27 -8.90
C GLU A 71 10.48 10.12 -9.31
N HIS A 72 9.27 9.71 -8.92
CA HIS A 72 8.04 10.43 -9.21
C HIS A 72 7.54 11.30 -8.06
N VAL A 73 8.12 11.21 -6.85
CA VAL A 73 7.54 11.80 -5.64
C VAL A 73 7.33 13.32 -5.77
N LYS A 74 8.25 14.02 -6.41
CA LYS A 74 8.20 15.48 -6.54
C LYS A 74 7.02 16.00 -7.35
N ASP A 75 6.46 15.20 -8.25
CA ASP A 75 5.30 15.57 -9.05
C ASP A 75 3.97 15.43 -8.29
N TRP A 76 3.97 14.64 -7.20
CA TRP A 76 2.77 14.25 -6.47
C TRP A 76 2.70 14.82 -5.06
N PHE A 77 3.84 14.95 -4.39
CA PHE A 77 3.93 15.38 -3.00
C PHE A 77 5.02 16.43 -2.81
N ASP A 78 4.83 17.29 -1.80
CA ASP A 78 5.86 18.19 -1.34
C ASP A 78 6.56 17.61 -0.12
N LEU A 79 7.76 17.12 -0.31
CA LEU A 79 8.58 16.56 0.77
C LEU A 79 9.29 17.63 1.61
N GLY A 80 9.15 18.93 1.26
CA GLY A 80 9.91 20.00 1.89
C GLY A 80 11.43 19.79 1.73
N SER A 81 12.15 19.73 2.84
CA SER A 81 13.60 19.52 2.85
C SER A 81 14.03 18.05 2.75
N LEU A 82 13.08 17.09 2.79
CA LEU A 82 13.40 15.67 2.71
C LEU A 82 13.74 15.26 1.28
N LYS A 83 14.74 14.40 1.13
CA LYS A 83 15.08 13.78 -0.17
C LYS A 83 14.18 12.58 -0.46
N GLU A 84 13.79 11.85 0.57
CA GLU A 84 12.99 10.63 0.52
C GLU A 84 12.22 10.43 1.84
N SER A 85 11.25 9.53 1.86
CA SER A 85 10.46 9.15 3.04
C SER A 85 10.25 7.63 3.07
N PRO A 86 11.30 6.81 3.28
CA PRO A 86 11.19 5.35 3.12
C PRO A 86 10.40 4.66 4.23
N TYR A 87 10.19 5.33 5.39
CA TYR A 87 9.62 4.69 6.60
C TYR A 87 8.23 5.18 7.00
N MET A 88 7.53 5.94 6.15
CA MET A 88 6.21 6.53 6.48
C MET A 88 6.20 7.33 7.79
N SER A 89 7.29 8.01 8.13
CA SER A 89 7.42 8.76 9.39
C SER A 89 6.74 10.13 9.34
N PHE A 90 6.50 10.66 8.14
CA PHE A 90 6.00 12.02 7.92
C PHE A 90 4.71 12.03 7.14
N ALA A 91 3.81 12.96 7.48
CA ALA A 91 2.75 13.41 6.61
C ALA A 91 3.26 14.64 5.85
N VAL A 92 3.03 14.67 4.56
CA VAL A 92 3.52 15.70 3.64
C VAL A 92 2.37 16.24 2.80
N ASP A 93 2.48 17.46 2.28
CA ASP A 93 1.44 18.06 1.48
C ASP A 93 1.24 17.33 0.15
N ALA A 94 0.00 16.95 -0.12
CA ALA A 94 -0.38 16.38 -1.40
C ALA A 94 -0.59 17.50 -2.43
N LYS A 95 0.08 17.41 -3.57
CA LYS A 95 -0.13 18.32 -4.69
C LYS A 95 -1.49 18.05 -5.35
N GLN A 96 -1.98 19.00 -6.15
CA GLN A 96 -3.30 18.90 -6.79
C GLN A 96 -3.45 17.59 -7.57
N LYS A 97 -2.41 17.17 -8.28
CA LYS A 97 -2.39 15.91 -9.02
C LYS A 97 -2.68 14.68 -8.15
N ALA A 98 -2.11 14.63 -6.93
CA ALA A 98 -2.38 13.55 -5.99
C ALA A 98 -3.82 13.61 -5.46
N LYS A 99 -4.31 14.82 -5.15
CA LYS A 99 -5.69 15.03 -4.67
C LYS A 99 -6.72 14.57 -5.70
N ASP A 100 -6.48 14.83 -6.97
CA ASP A 100 -7.41 14.49 -8.06
C ASP A 100 -7.35 13.00 -8.44
N LEU A 101 -6.15 12.41 -8.46
CA LEU A 101 -5.94 11.07 -9.00
C LEU A 101 -5.84 9.96 -7.95
N THR A 102 -5.58 10.31 -6.68
CA THR A 102 -5.41 9.33 -5.59
C THR A 102 -6.15 9.75 -4.32
N PRO A 103 -7.46 10.05 -4.42
CA PRO A 103 -8.24 10.67 -3.34
C PRO A 103 -8.30 9.82 -2.07
N SER A 104 -8.17 8.50 -2.18
CA SER A 104 -8.34 7.60 -1.03
C SER A 104 -7.17 7.62 -0.03
N ILE A 105 -6.01 8.16 -0.43
CA ILE A 105 -4.83 8.28 0.43
C ILE A 105 -4.57 9.71 0.91
N VAL A 106 -5.29 10.68 0.37
CA VAL A 106 -5.19 12.07 0.82
C VAL A 106 -6.07 12.28 2.04
N HIS A 107 -5.50 12.86 3.08
CA HIS A 107 -6.18 13.15 4.35
C HIS A 107 -7.07 14.38 4.20
N VAL A 108 -7.98 14.59 5.17
CA VAL A 108 -8.93 15.70 5.17
C VAL A 108 -8.28 17.08 5.22
N ASP A 109 -7.06 17.16 5.74
CA ASP A 109 -6.22 18.37 5.80
C ASP A 109 -5.38 18.59 4.53
N GLY A 110 -5.52 17.74 3.52
CA GLY A 110 -4.77 17.81 2.27
C GLY A 110 -3.37 17.20 2.32
N THR A 111 -3.00 16.57 3.42
CA THR A 111 -1.72 15.84 3.55
C THR A 111 -1.85 14.37 3.14
N CYS A 112 -0.73 13.68 3.01
CA CYS A 112 -0.66 12.23 2.87
C CYS A 112 0.55 11.71 3.64
N ARG A 113 0.41 10.58 4.34
CA ARG A 113 1.55 9.86 4.86
C ARG A 113 2.13 8.99 3.74
N VAL A 114 3.34 9.35 3.30
CA VAL A 114 3.95 8.78 2.10
C VAL A 114 5.16 7.92 2.45
N GLN A 115 5.22 6.75 1.85
CA GLN A 115 6.43 5.97 1.69
C GLN A 115 6.99 6.22 0.29
N THR A 116 8.27 6.58 0.19
CA THR A 116 9.01 6.45 -1.07
C THR A 116 9.70 5.09 -1.13
N VAL A 117 9.75 4.48 -2.29
CA VAL A 117 10.44 3.21 -2.50
C VAL A 117 11.32 3.27 -3.73
N THR A 118 12.52 2.67 -3.63
CA THR A 118 13.44 2.44 -4.75
C THR A 118 13.55 0.95 -5.04
N LYS A 119 14.09 0.64 -6.21
CA LYS A 119 14.32 -0.74 -6.66
C LYS A 119 15.29 -1.49 -5.75
N GLU A 120 16.29 -0.80 -5.21
CA GLU A 120 17.30 -1.34 -4.31
C GLU A 120 16.72 -1.65 -2.92
N GLN A 121 15.79 -0.80 -2.44
CA GLN A 121 15.16 -0.97 -1.13
C GLN A 121 14.21 -2.16 -1.11
N ASN A 122 13.37 -2.30 -2.16
CA ASN A 122 12.38 -3.39 -2.24
C ASN A 122 12.01 -3.68 -3.69
N PHE A 123 12.75 -4.59 -4.33
CA PHE A 123 12.61 -4.91 -5.75
C PHE A 123 11.20 -5.34 -6.16
N HIS A 124 10.59 -6.30 -5.47
CA HIS A 124 9.30 -6.85 -5.87
C HIS A 124 8.17 -5.84 -5.68
N TYR A 125 8.23 -5.06 -4.59
CA TYR A 125 7.25 -4.02 -4.34
C TYR A 125 7.39 -2.86 -5.33
N TYR A 126 8.62 -2.42 -5.58
CA TYR A 126 8.93 -1.42 -6.61
C TYR A 126 8.38 -1.87 -7.98
N ASN A 127 8.71 -3.09 -8.42
CA ASN A 127 8.28 -3.63 -9.70
C ASN A 127 6.75 -3.69 -9.84
N LEU A 128 6.04 -4.06 -8.78
CA LEU A 128 4.57 -4.04 -8.79
C LEU A 128 4.01 -2.63 -9.00
N ILE A 129 4.58 -1.61 -8.31
CA ILE A 129 4.18 -0.20 -8.47
C ILE A 129 4.57 0.30 -9.87
N GLU A 130 5.75 -0.05 -10.38
CA GLU A 130 6.21 0.32 -11.72
C GLU A 130 5.24 -0.21 -12.80
N LYS A 131 4.85 -1.48 -12.73
CA LYS A 131 3.85 -2.06 -13.64
C LYS A 131 2.46 -1.43 -13.50
N PHE A 132 2.07 -1.07 -12.29
CA PHE A 132 0.83 -0.32 -12.06
C PHE A 132 0.92 1.07 -12.70
N TYR A 133 2.06 1.75 -12.58
CA TYR A 133 2.33 3.04 -13.22
C TYR A 133 2.31 2.94 -14.76
N GLU A 134 2.94 1.93 -15.34
CA GLU A 134 2.93 1.71 -16.80
C GLU A 134 1.50 1.66 -17.34
N LYS A 135 0.60 0.95 -16.62
CA LYS A 135 -0.80 0.73 -17.03
C LYS A 135 -1.71 1.92 -16.70
N THR A 136 -1.46 2.65 -15.62
CA THR A 136 -2.41 3.64 -15.07
C THR A 136 -1.91 5.08 -15.13
N LYS A 137 -0.61 5.29 -15.30
CA LYS A 137 0.10 6.57 -15.16
C LYS A 137 0.07 7.14 -13.73
N VAL A 138 -0.27 6.29 -12.75
CA VAL A 138 -0.23 6.63 -11.32
C VAL A 138 0.87 5.78 -10.66
N PRO A 139 1.99 6.39 -10.20
CA PRO A 139 3.13 5.68 -9.63
C PRO A 139 2.94 5.38 -8.13
N ILE A 140 1.71 5.15 -7.69
CA ILE A 140 1.32 5.07 -6.29
C ILE A 140 0.39 3.88 -6.07
N LEU A 141 0.62 3.12 -5.01
CA LEU A 141 -0.36 2.20 -4.43
C LEU A 141 -0.75 2.65 -3.02
N LEU A 142 -2.02 2.47 -2.66
CA LEU A 142 -2.46 2.54 -1.28
C LEU A 142 -1.75 1.44 -0.49
N ASN A 143 -1.20 1.79 0.67
CA ASN A 143 -0.46 0.89 1.54
C ASN A 143 -0.92 1.02 3.00
N THR A 144 -1.28 -0.10 3.60
CA THR A 144 -1.55 -0.19 5.03
C THR A 144 -1.06 -1.54 5.58
N SER A 145 -0.85 -1.63 6.89
CA SER A 145 -0.34 -2.84 7.53
C SER A 145 -1.27 -4.05 7.37
N PHE A 146 -0.69 -5.22 7.14
CA PHE A 146 -1.42 -6.48 7.13
C PHE A 146 -1.64 -6.97 8.56
N ASN A 147 -2.79 -6.59 9.10
CA ASN A 147 -3.34 -7.02 10.39
C ASN A 147 -4.82 -6.66 10.45
N LEU A 148 -5.56 -7.30 11.33
CA LEU A 148 -6.91 -6.87 11.73
C LEU A 148 -6.81 -5.86 12.88
N ALA A 149 -7.89 -5.11 13.12
CA ALA A 149 -7.94 -4.13 14.20
C ALA A 149 -7.61 -4.77 15.57
N GLY A 150 -6.77 -4.10 16.35
CA GLY A 150 -6.34 -4.57 17.66
C GLY A 150 -5.24 -5.65 17.67
N LEU A 151 -4.85 -6.16 16.51
CA LEU A 151 -3.78 -7.17 16.39
C LEU A 151 -2.48 -6.54 15.86
N PRO A 152 -1.31 -7.11 16.19
CA PRO A 152 -0.04 -6.70 15.61
C PRO A 152 0.02 -7.01 14.10
N ILE A 153 1.01 -6.44 13.42
CA ILE A 153 1.33 -6.81 12.04
C ILE A 153 1.69 -8.30 11.99
N VAL A 154 1.16 -8.99 11.00
CA VAL A 154 1.46 -10.41 10.75
C VAL A 154 2.97 -10.61 10.59
N GLU A 155 3.52 -11.60 11.29
CA GLU A 155 4.95 -11.94 11.21
C GLU A 155 5.19 -13.16 10.32
N THR A 156 4.55 -14.29 10.62
CA THR A 156 4.79 -15.56 9.94
C THR A 156 3.74 -15.86 8.87
N PHE A 157 4.04 -16.81 7.99
CA PHE A 157 3.10 -17.24 6.96
C PHE A 157 1.86 -17.92 7.57
N GLU A 158 2.01 -18.65 8.65
CA GLU A 158 0.90 -19.29 9.38
C GLU A 158 -0.06 -18.23 9.94
N GLN A 159 0.49 -17.15 10.50
CA GLN A 159 -0.32 -16.01 10.96
C GLN A 159 -1.02 -15.30 9.77
N ALA A 160 -0.35 -15.21 8.61
CA ALA A 160 -0.94 -14.65 7.41
C ALA A 160 -2.15 -15.46 6.94
N VAL A 161 -2.01 -16.79 6.85
CA VAL A 161 -3.09 -17.71 6.49
C VAL A 161 -4.27 -17.56 7.45
N LEU A 162 -4.01 -17.64 8.76
CA LEU A 162 -5.03 -17.50 9.79
C LEU A 162 -5.74 -16.14 9.72
N THR A 163 -5.00 -15.06 9.47
CA THR A 163 -5.58 -13.72 9.34
C THR A 163 -6.49 -13.63 8.12
N MET A 164 -6.09 -14.24 6.99
CA MET A 164 -6.92 -14.28 5.78
C MET A 164 -8.17 -15.14 5.96
N GLU A 165 -8.08 -16.28 6.63
CA GLU A 165 -9.23 -17.17 6.93
C GLU A 165 -10.24 -16.48 7.86
N ASN A 166 -9.75 -15.70 8.83
CA ASN A 166 -10.57 -14.93 9.76
C ASN A 166 -11.05 -13.57 9.22
N SER A 167 -10.77 -13.30 7.94
CA SER A 167 -11.16 -12.05 7.28
C SER A 167 -11.73 -12.34 5.89
N ASN A 168 -12.09 -11.27 5.17
CA ASN A 168 -12.52 -11.39 3.78
C ASN A 168 -11.39 -11.23 2.76
N PHE A 169 -10.13 -11.16 3.18
CA PHE A 169 -8.99 -11.11 2.27
C PHE A 169 -8.84 -12.44 1.53
N LYS A 170 -8.72 -12.36 0.20
CA LYS A 170 -8.69 -13.55 -0.67
C LYS A 170 -7.39 -13.71 -1.43
N TYR A 171 -6.65 -12.62 -1.67
CA TYR A 171 -5.54 -12.56 -2.61
C TYR A 171 -4.24 -12.21 -1.91
N MET A 172 -3.19 -12.97 -2.22
CA MET A 172 -1.83 -12.72 -1.71
C MET A 172 -0.82 -12.81 -2.86
N TYR A 173 0.03 -11.81 -2.94
CA TYR A 173 1.25 -11.82 -3.75
C TYR A 173 2.43 -12.22 -2.88
N LYS A 174 3.02 -13.34 -3.21
CA LYS A 174 4.18 -13.92 -2.52
C LYS A 174 5.27 -14.22 -3.55
N PRO A 175 6.10 -13.21 -3.89
CA PRO A 175 7.09 -13.31 -4.97
C PRO A 175 8.28 -14.20 -4.66
N ASP A 176 8.50 -14.61 -3.41
CA ASP A 176 9.62 -15.42 -2.90
C ASP A 176 9.18 -16.49 -1.88
#